data_4149bbe3437ed80a4d80ae8758019c68
#
_entry.id   4149bbe3437ed80a4d80ae8758019c68
#
_cell.length_a   1.000
_cell.length_b   1.000
_cell.length_c   1.000
_cell.angle_alpha   90.00
_cell.angle_beta   90.00
_cell.angle_gamma   90.00
#
_symmetry.space_group_name_H-M   'P 1'
#
loop_
_entity.id
_entity.type
_entity.pdbx_description
1 polymer ?
#
loop_
_entity_poly.entity_id
_entity_poly.type
_entity_poly.pdbx_seq_one_letter_code
_entity_poly.pdbx_strand_id
1 'polypeptide(L)'
;MKWNPAIGAKNRLIKLSLNENPFRQPIPLEHSIYFRPGMGTESVGPLLRSIVQMVRPNRILEIGGGYTTPFLLQGLVNNEFVFDDGNLDPSYFIKYKYEAKLVVIDDMSQGKFVKQPGMEEIFNSKYVDYIEGLFQGKAQLLYKKYSSFDFVWFDCGSSQEYLEFFDEYWPICSEYVIF
;
A
#
# COMPACT_ATOMS: atom_id res chain seq x y z
N MET A 1 36.48 1.97 -5.93
CA MET A 1 35.96 0.61 -5.74
C MET A 1 35.51 0.10 -7.11
N LYS A 2 36.05 -1.02 -7.61
CA LYS A 2 35.60 -1.55 -8.91
C LYS A 2 34.25 -2.29 -8.70
N TRP A 3 33.24 -1.83 -9.36
CA TRP A 3 31.93 -2.50 -9.38
C TRP A 3 32.08 -3.91 -9.99
N ASN A 4 31.57 -4.92 -9.30
CA ASN A 4 31.59 -6.31 -9.79
C ASN A 4 30.17 -6.73 -10.20
N PRO A 5 29.86 -6.72 -11.50
CA PRO A 5 28.52 -7.03 -11.99
C PRO A 5 28.08 -8.47 -11.69
N ALA A 6 29.03 -9.40 -11.48
CA ALA A 6 28.71 -10.79 -11.19
C ALA A 6 28.10 -10.99 -9.80
N ILE A 7 28.46 -10.16 -8.81
CA ILE A 7 27.92 -10.24 -7.45
C ILE A 7 26.47 -9.74 -7.44
N GLY A 8 26.21 -8.64 -8.14
CA GLY A 8 24.84 -8.12 -8.27
C GLY A 8 23.88 -9.09 -8.95
N ALA A 9 24.34 -9.71 -10.05
CA ALA A 9 23.55 -10.68 -10.80
C ALA A 9 23.27 -11.97 -10.00
N LYS A 10 24.26 -12.46 -9.23
CA LYS A 10 24.11 -13.67 -8.39
C LYS A 10 23.11 -13.43 -7.24
N ASN A 11 23.20 -12.27 -6.58
CA ASN A 11 22.26 -11.91 -5.53
C ASN A 11 20.85 -11.70 -6.09
N ARG A 12 20.71 -11.16 -7.29
CA ARG A 12 19.43 -11.01 -7.99
C ARG A 12 18.81 -12.37 -8.32
N LEU A 13 19.59 -13.32 -8.81
CA LEU A 13 19.11 -14.68 -9.10
C LEU A 13 18.69 -15.43 -7.83
N ILE A 14 19.44 -15.30 -6.75
CA ILE A 14 19.11 -15.89 -5.44
C ILE A 14 17.81 -15.28 -4.91
N LYS A 15 17.64 -13.95 -4.98
CA LYS A 15 16.41 -13.27 -4.57
C LYS A 15 15.22 -13.63 -5.46
N LEU A 16 15.43 -13.84 -6.75
CA LEU A 16 14.39 -14.30 -7.68
C LEU A 16 13.98 -15.76 -7.40
N SER A 17 14.88 -16.62 -6.96
CA SER A 17 14.59 -18.02 -6.62
C SER A 17 13.96 -18.20 -5.23
N LEU A 18 14.16 -17.26 -4.31
CA LEU A 18 13.53 -17.25 -2.98
C LEU A 18 12.12 -16.63 -3.00
N ASN A 19 11.54 -16.52 -4.16
CA ASN A 19 10.42 -15.66 -4.42
C ASN A 19 9.07 -16.34 -4.23
N GLU A 20 8.77 -16.72 -3.02
CA GLU A 20 7.46 -17.18 -2.58
C GLU A 20 6.56 -16.04 -2.07
N ASN A 21 6.88 -14.78 -2.41
CA ASN A 21 6.00 -13.69 -2.03
C ASN A 21 4.75 -13.68 -2.92
N PRO A 22 3.59 -14.10 -2.42
CA PRO A 22 2.35 -14.19 -3.22
C PRO A 22 1.93 -12.84 -3.80
N PHE A 23 2.40 -11.72 -3.22
CA PHE A 23 2.08 -10.37 -3.68
C PHE A 23 2.86 -9.92 -4.91
N ARG A 24 3.84 -10.70 -5.38
CA ARG A 24 4.60 -10.41 -6.60
C ARG A 24 3.89 -10.73 -7.90
N GLN A 25 2.98 -11.67 -7.84
CA GLN A 25 2.20 -12.02 -9.02
C GLN A 25 1.18 -10.91 -9.30
N PRO A 26 1.00 -10.50 -10.55
CA PRO A 26 -0.12 -9.64 -10.91
C PRO A 26 -1.41 -10.30 -10.40
N ILE A 27 -2.23 -9.56 -9.70
CA ILE A 27 -3.55 -10.05 -9.32
C ILE A 27 -4.38 -10.05 -10.61
N PRO A 28 -4.78 -11.20 -11.14
CA PRO A 28 -5.61 -11.23 -12.35
C PRO A 28 -6.97 -10.62 -12.03
N LEU A 29 -7.37 -9.59 -12.75
CA LEU A 29 -8.66 -8.91 -12.56
C LEU A 29 -9.86 -9.86 -12.63
N GLU A 30 -9.82 -10.75 -13.61
CA GLU A 30 -10.88 -11.74 -13.85
C GLU A 30 -10.99 -12.82 -12.76
N HIS A 31 -9.95 -13.03 -12.00
CA HIS A 31 -9.91 -14.01 -10.90
C HIS A 31 -9.86 -13.35 -9.52
N SER A 32 -9.98 -12.02 -9.48
CA SER A 32 -10.01 -11.34 -8.20
C SER A 32 -11.33 -11.65 -7.50
N ILE A 33 -11.25 -12.44 -6.44
CA ILE A 33 -12.38 -12.71 -5.54
C ILE A 33 -12.94 -11.43 -4.90
N TYR A 34 -12.21 -10.33 -5.05
CA TYR A 34 -12.54 -9.01 -4.53
C TYR A 34 -13.29 -8.14 -5.53
N PHE A 35 -13.28 -8.55 -6.81
CA PHE A 35 -13.94 -7.80 -7.87
C PHE A 35 -15.45 -7.82 -7.68
N ARG A 36 -16.06 -6.64 -7.60
CA ARG A 36 -17.50 -6.44 -7.55
C ARG A 36 -17.92 -5.43 -8.60
N PRO A 37 -18.66 -5.84 -9.63
CA PRO A 37 -19.19 -4.92 -10.63
C PRO A 37 -20.09 -3.86 -10.00
N GLY A 38 -19.96 -2.61 -10.45
CA GLY A 38 -20.82 -1.51 -10.01
C GLY A 38 -20.36 -0.78 -8.76
N MET A 39 -19.16 -1.06 -8.24
CA MET A 39 -18.57 -0.31 -7.13
C MET A 39 -17.83 0.98 -7.57
N GLY A 40 -17.62 1.16 -8.87
CA GLY A 40 -16.98 2.36 -9.43
C GLY A 40 -15.46 2.33 -9.48
N THR A 41 -14.82 1.39 -8.82
CA THR A 41 -13.35 1.28 -8.70
C THR A 41 -12.77 0.03 -9.35
N GLU A 42 -13.57 -0.70 -10.11
CA GLU A 42 -13.20 -2.01 -10.66
C GLU A 42 -11.98 -1.99 -11.57
N SER A 43 -11.73 -0.86 -12.22
CA SER A 43 -10.61 -0.72 -13.15
C SER A 43 -9.42 0.06 -12.57
N VAL A 44 -9.57 0.62 -11.38
CA VAL A 44 -8.56 1.52 -10.80
C VAL A 44 -7.41 0.79 -10.11
N GLY A 45 -7.63 -0.43 -9.64
CA GLY A 45 -6.63 -1.18 -8.89
C GLY A 45 -5.26 -1.29 -9.57
N PRO A 46 -5.15 -1.75 -10.84
CA PRO A 46 -3.88 -1.80 -11.56
C PRO A 46 -3.22 -0.43 -11.73
N LEU A 47 -4.01 0.62 -11.90
CA LEU A 47 -3.50 2.00 -11.96
C LEU A 47 -2.90 2.42 -10.63
N LEU A 48 -3.60 2.20 -9.52
CA LEU A 48 -3.11 2.50 -8.17
C LEU A 48 -1.80 1.79 -7.88
N ARG A 49 -1.68 0.49 -8.20
CA ARG A 49 -0.41 -0.23 -8.08
C ARG A 49 0.70 0.45 -8.88
N SER A 50 0.43 0.83 -10.12
CA SER A 50 1.42 1.48 -10.99
C SER A 50 1.85 2.84 -10.44
N ILE A 51 0.91 3.64 -9.93
CA ILE A 51 1.20 4.92 -9.28
C ILE A 51 2.07 4.71 -8.03
N VAL A 52 1.70 3.76 -7.16
CA VAL A 52 2.48 3.44 -5.95
C VAL A 52 3.90 3.01 -6.32
N GLN A 53 4.08 2.20 -7.37
CA GLN A 53 5.40 1.79 -7.83
C GLN A 53 6.22 2.95 -8.39
N MET A 54 5.58 3.90 -9.05
CA MET A 54 6.23 5.07 -9.62
C MET A 54 6.64 6.09 -8.53
N VAL A 55 5.74 6.36 -7.59
CA VAL A 55 5.91 7.39 -6.55
C VAL A 55 6.73 6.89 -5.37
N ARG A 56 6.67 5.59 -5.08
CA ARG A 56 7.36 4.92 -3.98
C ARG A 56 7.06 5.51 -2.59
N PRO A 57 5.78 5.66 -2.21
CA PRO A 57 5.44 6.14 -0.89
C PRO A 57 5.90 5.14 0.18
N ASN A 58 6.38 5.62 1.33
CA ASN A 58 6.65 4.76 2.47
C ASN A 58 5.36 4.32 3.15
N ARG A 59 4.40 5.24 3.26
CA ARG A 59 3.17 5.02 4.00
C ARG A 59 1.97 5.42 3.19
N ILE A 60 1.06 4.47 3.06
CA ILE A 60 -0.24 4.67 2.42
C ILE A 60 -1.33 4.63 3.48
N LEU A 61 -2.26 5.56 3.43
CA LEU A 61 -3.52 5.51 4.15
C LEU A 61 -4.65 5.20 3.17
N GLU A 62 -5.38 4.14 3.43
CA GLU A 62 -6.60 3.77 2.70
C GLU A 62 -7.80 3.91 3.62
N ILE A 63 -8.81 4.66 3.19
CA ILE A 63 -10.11 4.75 3.85
C ILE A 63 -11.14 4.04 2.97
N GLY A 64 -11.72 2.96 3.50
CA GLY A 64 -12.53 2.03 2.73
C GLY A 64 -11.68 0.88 2.17
N GLY A 65 -11.52 -0.18 2.97
CA GLY A 65 -10.78 -1.37 2.56
C GLY A 65 -11.59 -2.28 1.63
N GLY A 66 -10.96 -2.79 0.58
CA GLY A 66 -11.66 -3.67 -0.35
C GLY A 66 -10.85 -4.09 -1.55
N TYR A 67 -11.44 -3.95 -2.74
CA TYR A 67 -10.83 -4.33 -4.01
C TYR A 67 -9.48 -3.63 -4.27
N THR A 68 -9.31 -2.39 -3.86
CA THR A 68 -8.10 -1.59 -4.07
C THR A 68 -6.94 -1.97 -3.16
N THR A 69 -7.24 -2.44 -1.95
CA THR A 69 -6.26 -2.81 -0.92
C THR A 69 -5.14 -3.74 -1.41
N PRO A 70 -5.42 -4.87 -2.09
CA PRO A 70 -4.36 -5.76 -2.58
C PRO A 70 -3.44 -5.10 -3.62
N PHE A 71 -3.94 -4.17 -4.43
CA PHE A 71 -3.13 -3.46 -5.41
C PHE A 71 -2.19 -2.44 -4.78
N LEU A 72 -2.68 -1.69 -3.80
CA LEU A 72 -1.86 -0.77 -3.00
C LEU A 72 -0.75 -1.54 -2.26
N LEU A 73 -1.12 -2.63 -1.60
CA LEU A 73 -0.17 -3.51 -0.92
C LEU A 73 0.88 -4.07 -1.88
N GLN A 74 0.46 -4.58 -3.04
CA GLN A 74 1.39 -5.13 -4.03
C GLN A 74 2.39 -4.08 -4.53
N GLY A 75 1.92 -2.84 -4.74
CA GLY A 75 2.79 -1.73 -5.12
C GLY A 75 3.87 -1.46 -4.06
N LEU A 76 3.50 -1.41 -2.78
CA LEU A 76 4.42 -1.21 -1.65
C LEU A 76 5.45 -2.34 -1.54
N VAL A 77 4.99 -3.59 -1.59
CA VAL A 77 5.89 -4.77 -1.50
C VAL A 77 6.86 -4.83 -2.67
N ASN A 78 6.39 -4.52 -3.88
CA ASN A 78 7.26 -4.43 -5.04
C ASN A 78 8.34 -3.36 -4.89
N ASN A 79 7.99 -2.20 -4.32
CA ASN A 79 8.94 -1.13 -4.05
C ASN A 79 10.00 -1.54 -3.03
N GLU A 80 9.61 -2.16 -1.91
CA GLU A 80 10.56 -2.68 -0.92
C GLU A 80 11.59 -3.61 -1.59
N PHE A 81 11.10 -4.45 -2.50
CA PHE A 81 11.98 -5.36 -3.23
C PHE A 81 12.94 -4.65 -4.19
N VAL A 82 12.48 -3.61 -4.90
CA VAL A 82 13.35 -2.82 -5.80
C VAL A 82 14.43 -2.09 -5.01
N PHE A 83 14.09 -1.55 -3.84
CA PHE A 83 15.08 -0.92 -2.94
C PHE A 83 16.19 -1.88 -2.51
N ASP A 84 15.89 -3.18 -2.46
CA ASP A 84 16.81 -4.19 -1.96
C ASP A 84 17.42 -5.06 -3.09
N ASP A 85 17.22 -4.71 -4.35
CA ASP A 85 17.69 -5.49 -5.51
C ASP A 85 19.15 -5.23 -5.89
N GLY A 86 19.83 -4.29 -5.23
CA GLY A 86 21.22 -3.94 -5.46
C GLY A 86 21.48 -3.06 -6.69
N ASN A 87 20.43 -2.55 -7.33
CA ASN A 87 20.57 -1.67 -8.51
C ASN A 87 20.82 -0.20 -8.12
N LEU A 88 20.54 0.18 -6.90
CA LEU A 88 20.73 1.54 -6.40
C LEU A 88 22.11 1.71 -5.78
N ASP A 89 22.66 2.92 -5.87
CA ASP A 89 23.90 3.26 -5.19
C ASP A 89 23.74 3.07 -3.67
N PRO A 90 24.70 2.41 -2.99
CA PRO A 90 24.65 2.19 -1.54
C PRO A 90 24.42 3.46 -0.71
N SER A 91 24.90 4.61 -1.18
CA SER A 91 24.69 5.90 -0.50
C SER A 91 23.24 6.31 -0.43
N TYR A 92 22.42 5.86 -1.38
CA TYR A 92 20.99 6.10 -1.40
C TYR A 92 20.30 5.43 -0.20
N PHE A 93 20.65 4.19 0.13
CA PHE A 93 20.08 3.45 1.26
C PHE A 93 20.48 4.00 2.63
N ILE A 94 21.66 4.61 2.74
CA ILE A 94 22.08 5.26 3.98
C ILE A 94 21.16 6.43 4.31
N LYS A 95 20.72 7.13 3.27
CA LYS A 95 19.88 8.34 3.39
C LYS A 95 18.39 8.05 3.43
N TYR A 96 17.95 7.02 2.71
CA TYR A 96 16.52 6.69 2.55
C TYR A 96 16.26 5.24 2.94
N LYS A 97 15.69 5.05 4.13
CA LYS A 97 15.14 3.74 4.50
C LYS A 97 13.72 3.65 3.96
N TYR A 98 13.46 2.62 3.18
CA TYR A 98 12.10 2.33 2.73
C TYR A 98 11.41 1.41 3.73
N GLU A 99 10.36 1.91 4.35
CA GLU A 99 9.55 1.18 5.33
C GLU A 99 8.10 1.12 4.83
N ALA A 100 7.82 0.09 4.03
CA ALA A 100 6.50 -0.10 3.44
C ALA A 100 5.43 -0.33 4.50
N LYS A 101 4.42 0.53 4.55
CA LYS A 101 3.27 0.39 5.44
C LYS A 101 1.98 0.86 4.77
N LEU A 102 0.98 -0.02 4.77
CA LEU A 102 -0.40 0.28 4.38
C LEU A 102 -1.27 0.30 5.64
N VAL A 103 -1.86 1.43 5.94
CA VAL A 103 -2.85 1.57 7.00
C VAL A 103 -4.22 1.62 6.37
N VAL A 104 -5.09 0.70 6.73
CA VAL A 104 -6.46 0.58 6.20
C VAL A 104 -7.44 0.84 7.32
N ILE A 105 -8.36 1.78 7.11
CA ILE A 105 -9.50 2.03 8.00
C ILE A 105 -10.77 1.65 7.24
N ASP A 106 -11.57 0.76 7.81
CA ASP A 106 -12.82 0.31 7.21
C ASP A 106 -13.87 0.02 8.29
N ASP A 107 -15.08 0.51 8.11
CA ASP A 107 -16.19 0.32 9.05
C ASP A 107 -17.01 -0.95 8.78
N MET A 108 -16.64 -1.69 7.76
CA MET A 108 -17.33 -2.88 7.27
C MET A 108 -18.80 -2.66 6.84
N SER A 109 -19.22 -1.43 6.59
CA SER A 109 -20.60 -1.11 6.19
C SER A 109 -20.99 -1.77 4.87
N GLN A 110 -20.04 -1.92 3.94
CA GLN A 110 -20.26 -2.55 2.64
C GLN A 110 -20.08 -4.08 2.65
N GLY A 111 -19.95 -4.66 3.81
CA GLY A 111 -19.88 -6.09 4.01
C GLY A 111 -18.53 -6.58 4.52
N LYS A 112 -18.49 -7.83 4.88
CA LYS A 112 -17.33 -8.44 5.57
C LYS A 112 -16.19 -8.78 4.62
N PHE A 113 -15.65 -7.81 3.91
CA PHE A 113 -14.51 -8.00 3.00
C PHE A 113 -13.32 -8.66 3.69
N VAL A 114 -13.00 -8.20 4.89
CA VAL A 114 -11.89 -8.72 5.71
C VAL A 114 -12.01 -10.23 5.97
N LYS A 115 -13.24 -10.74 5.97
CA LYS A 115 -13.53 -12.17 6.23
C LYS A 115 -13.63 -13.02 4.96
N GLN A 116 -13.39 -12.43 3.78
CA GLN A 116 -13.37 -13.21 2.54
C GLN A 116 -12.07 -14.01 2.42
N PRO A 117 -12.11 -15.21 1.86
CA PRO A 117 -10.89 -15.99 1.60
C PRO A 117 -9.85 -15.16 0.84
N GLY A 118 -8.60 -15.17 1.32
CA GLY A 118 -7.50 -14.38 0.75
C GLY A 118 -7.36 -12.96 1.28
N MET A 119 -8.44 -12.29 1.72
CA MET A 119 -8.31 -10.98 2.37
C MET A 119 -7.71 -11.09 3.75
N GLU A 120 -7.98 -12.17 4.46
CA GLU A 120 -7.38 -12.43 5.77
C GLU A 120 -5.84 -12.45 5.71
N GLU A 121 -5.27 -13.06 4.67
CA GLU A 121 -3.82 -13.05 4.45
C GLU A 121 -3.28 -11.65 4.22
N ILE A 122 -4.02 -10.81 3.48
CA ILE A 122 -3.66 -9.41 3.21
C ILE A 122 -3.65 -8.61 4.50
N PHE A 123 -4.72 -8.68 5.28
CA PHE A 123 -4.83 -7.91 6.52
C PHE A 123 -3.93 -8.43 7.65
N ASN A 124 -3.53 -9.68 7.62
CA ASN A 124 -2.53 -10.25 8.54
C ASN A 124 -1.08 -10.06 8.06
N SER A 125 -0.87 -9.42 6.92
CA SER A 125 0.47 -9.12 6.42
C SER A 125 1.20 -8.15 7.35
N LYS A 126 2.50 -8.33 7.54
CA LYS A 126 3.37 -7.39 8.29
C LYS A 126 3.34 -5.96 7.75
N TYR A 127 2.93 -5.79 6.50
CA TYR A 127 2.86 -4.50 5.83
C TYR A 127 1.56 -3.76 6.07
N VAL A 128 0.52 -4.44 6.57
CA VAL A 128 -0.81 -3.88 6.74
C VAL A 128 -1.12 -3.68 8.22
N ASP A 129 -1.62 -2.52 8.56
CA ASP A 129 -2.26 -2.26 9.83
C ASP A 129 -3.74 -1.96 9.56
N TYR A 130 -4.59 -2.92 9.88
CA TYR A 130 -6.03 -2.79 9.71
C TYR A 130 -6.69 -2.23 10.97
N ILE A 131 -7.55 -1.24 10.78
CA ILE A 131 -8.29 -0.56 11.86
C ILE A 131 -9.77 -0.61 11.53
N GLU A 132 -10.52 -1.42 12.25
CA GLU A 132 -11.98 -1.50 12.10
C GLU A 132 -12.65 -0.25 12.69
N GLY A 133 -13.61 0.27 11.96
CA GLY A 133 -14.50 1.38 12.35
C GLY A 133 -14.36 2.62 11.48
N LEU A 134 -15.14 3.65 11.83
CA LEU A 134 -15.14 4.93 11.14
C LEU A 134 -13.77 5.59 11.20
N PHE A 135 -13.43 6.37 10.18
CA PHE A 135 -12.15 7.10 10.13
C PHE A 135 -12.12 8.29 11.10
N GLN A 136 -13.29 8.90 11.37
CA GLN A 136 -13.41 10.08 12.22
C GLN A 136 -12.78 9.85 13.60
N GLY A 137 -12.05 10.82 14.08
CA GLY A 137 -11.40 10.83 15.40
C GLY A 137 -10.10 10.01 15.51
N LYS A 138 -9.59 9.43 14.41
CA LYS A 138 -8.41 8.57 14.44
C LYS A 138 -7.10 9.25 14.00
N ALA A 139 -7.16 10.43 13.39
CA ALA A 139 -5.97 11.08 12.84
C ALA A 139 -4.87 11.30 13.87
N GLN A 140 -5.20 11.75 15.09
CA GLN A 140 -4.22 11.96 16.15
C GLN A 140 -3.54 10.67 16.62
N LEU A 141 -4.27 9.56 16.64
CA LEU A 141 -3.71 8.23 16.94
C LEU A 141 -2.71 7.82 15.86
N LEU A 142 -3.10 8.01 14.61
CA LEU A 142 -2.25 7.69 13.45
C LEU A 142 -1.01 8.57 13.40
N TYR A 143 -1.14 9.86 13.66
CA TYR A 143 0.00 10.78 13.73
C TYR A 143 1.04 10.33 14.75
N LYS A 144 0.59 9.95 15.96
CA LYS A 144 1.49 9.44 17.01
C LYS A 144 2.23 8.17 16.61
N LYS A 145 1.60 7.32 15.80
CA LYS A 145 2.20 6.04 15.40
C LYS A 145 3.05 6.13 14.14
N TYR A 146 2.61 6.91 13.15
CA TYR A 146 3.19 6.91 11.81
C TYR A 146 3.82 8.24 11.39
N SER A 147 3.57 9.32 12.10
CA SER A 147 3.98 10.70 11.82
C SER A 147 3.31 11.31 10.58
N SER A 148 3.41 10.70 9.41
CA SER A 148 2.81 11.22 8.18
C SER A 148 2.49 10.11 7.18
N PHE A 149 1.66 10.45 6.19
CA PHE A 149 1.32 9.60 5.05
C PHE A 149 1.72 10.30 3.75
N ASP A 150 2.31 9.54 2.83
CA ASP A 150 2.81 10.04 1.55
C ASP A 150 1.82 9.79 0.40
N PHE A 151 0.87 8.89 0.62
CA PHE A 151 -0.17 8.54 -0.31
C PHE A 151 -1.46 8.27 0.46
N VAL A 152 -2.56 8.84 -0.01
CA VAL A 152 -3.89 8.64 0.56
C VAL A 152 -4.81 8.13 -0.54
N TRP A 153 -5.56 7.09 -0.24
CA TRP A 153 -6.66 6.60 -1.05
C TRP A 153 -7.95 6.62 -0.24
N PHE A 154 -8.84 7.55 -0.59
CA PHE A 154 -10.15 7.68 0.04
C PHE A 154 -11.21 7.12 -0.88
N ASP A 155 -11.73 5.92 -0.58
CA ASP A 155 -12.65 5.16 -1.41
C ASP A 155 -13.95 4.84 -0.67
N CYS A 156 -14.50 5.80 0.03
CA CYS A 156 -15.77 5.62 0.74
C CYS A 156 -16.49 6.97 0.96
N GLY A 157 -17.72 6.86 1.39
CA GLY A 157 -18.46 7.99 1.93
C GLY A 157 -19.09 8.94 0.92
N SER A 158 -19.63 10.01 1.48
CA SER A 158 -20.30 11.11 0.80
C SER A 158 -19.36 12.30 0.62
N SER A 159 -19.79 13.30 -0.14
CA SER A 159 -19.04 14.57 -0.25
C SER A 159 -18.80 15.26 1.09
N GLN A 160 -19.69 15.07 2.07
CA GLN A 160 -19.50 15.61 3.42
C GLN A 160 -18.36 14.90 4.14
N GLU A 161 -18.25 13.60 4.01
CA GLU A 161 -17.17 12.81 4.62
C GLU A 161 -15.80 13.13 4.01
N TYR A 162 -15.73 13.50 2.72
CA TYR A 162 -14.51 14.04 2.14
C TYR A 162 -14.04 15.33 2.84
N LEU A 163 -14.96 16.24 3.14
CA LEU A 163 -14.62 17.48 3.87
C LEU A 163 -14.13 17.16 5.28
N GLU A 164 -14.81 16.29 6.00
CA GLU A 164 -14.40 15.83 7.33
C GLU A 164 -13.02 15.18 7.30
N PHE A 165 -12.75 14.36 6.28
CA PHE A 165 -11.44 13.76 6.09
C PHE A 165 -10.37 14.82 5.87
N PHE A 166 -10.57 15.80 5.00
CA PHE A 166 -9.60 16.86 4.79
C PHE A 166 -9.32 17.66 6.06
N ASP A 167 -10.35 18.03 6.79
CA ASP A 167 -10.21 18.83 8.02
C ASP A 167 -9.40 18.07 9.08
N GLU A 168 -9.62 16.77 9.21
CA GLU A 168 -8.98 15.96 10.25
C GLU A 168 -7.61 15.41 9.83
N TYR A 169 -7.47 14.92 8.59
CA TYR A 169 -6.32 14.11 8.16
C TYR A 169 -5.29 14.87 7.35
N TRP A 170 -5.66 15.97 6.69
CA TRP A 170 -4.70 16.77 5.92
C TRP A 170 -3.47 17.17 6.73
N PRO A 171 -3.59 17.56 8.02
CA PRO A 171 -2.44 17.90 8.85
C PRO A 171 -1.43 16.76 9.09
N ILE A 172 -1.82 15.51 8.85
CA ILE A 172 -0.94 14.34 9.00
C ILE A 172 -0.47 13.78 7.66
N CYS A 173 -0.76 14.44 6.56
CA CYS A 173 -0.17 14.15 5.27
C CYS A 173 1.25 14.75 5.19
N SER A 174 2.11 14.14 4.39
CA SER A 174 3.45 14.69 4.13
C SER A 174 3.36 15.96 3.25
N GLU A 175 4.44 16.74 3.19
CA GLU A 175 4.52 17.94 2.35
C GLU A 175 4.21 17.64 0.86
N TYR A 176 4.57 16.46 0.42
CA TYR A 176 4.29 15.94 -0.93
C TYR A 176 3.43 14.68 -0.81
N VAL A 177 2.12 14.85 -0.82
CA VAL A 177 1.15 13.75 -0.75
C VAL A 177 0.43 13.58 -2.09
N ILE A 178 0.16 12.33 -2.47
CA ILE A 178 -0.79 12.00 -3.53
C ILE A 178 -2.12 11.63 -2.88
N PHE A 179 -3.18 12.27 -3.36
CA PHE A 179 -4.54 12.07 -2.89
C PHE A 179 -5.45 11.65 -4.05
#